data_4a5eeb2430a851418036eade63f948e9
#
_entry.id   4a5eeb2430a851418036eade63f948e9
#
_cell.length_a   1.000
_cell.length_b   1.000
_cell.length_c   1.000
_cell.angle_alpha   90.00
_cell.angle_beta   90.00
_cell.angle_gamma   90.00
#
_symmetry.space_group_name_H-M   'P 1'
#
loop_
_entity.id
_entity.type
_entity.pdbx_description
1 polymer ?
#
loop_
_entity_poly.entity_id
_entity_poly.type
_entity_poly.pdbx_seq_one_letter_code
_entity_poly.pdbx_strand_id
1 'polypeptide(L)'
;MILVNGQPVESLDVRDRGLAYGDGVFRTLRAQAGEPLWWRDHIAKLAADCAALLLDAPDETGLLAEVRRVAAAGQGVVKIILTRGLGARGY
;
A
#
# COMPACT_ATOMS: atom_id res chain seq x y z
N MET A 1 -3.49 8.81 -10.15
CA MET A 1 -2.23 9.15 -9.43
C MET A 1 -1.61 7.90 -8.87
N ILE A 2 -0.31 7.81 -8.91
CA ILE A 2 0.46 6.72 -8.30
C ILE A 2 1.48 7.35 -7.35
N LEU A 3 1.53 6.82 -6.12
CA LEU A 3 2.56 7.18 -5.15
C LEU A 3 3.42 5.95 -4.87
N VAL A 4 4.73 6.11 -4.91
CA VAL A 4 5.68 5.07 -4.50
C VAL A 4 6.49 5.63 -3.34
N ASN A 5 6.33 5.03 -2.16
CA ASN A 5 6.94 5.54 -0.92
C ASN A 5 6.64 7.02 -0.69
N GLY A 6 5.40 7.43 -0.93
CA GLY A 6 4.93 8.80 -0.76
C GLY A 6 5.30 9.77 -1.88
N GLN A 7 6.01 9.32 -2.92
CA GLN A 7 6.44 10.18 -4.02
C GLN A 7 5.60 9.92 -5.29
N PRO A 8 5.22 10.97 -6.02
CA PRO A 8 4.42 10.83 -7.24
C PRO A 8 5.27 10.37 -8.43
N VAL A 9 5.61 9.08 -8.43
CA VAL A 9 6.40 8.46 -9.49
C VAL A 9 5.70 7.19 -9.97
N GLU A 10 6.06 6.69 -11.15
CA GLU A 10 5.43 5.52 -11.77
C GLU A 10 6.43 4.39 -12.02
N SER A 11 7.50 4.36 -11.24
CA SER A 11 8.54 3.33 -11.37
C SER A 11 8.97 2.85 -10.01
N LEU A 12 9.47 1.64 -9.96
CA LEU A 12 10.09 1.08 -8.76
C LEU A 12 11.30 0.26 -9.15
N ASP A 13 12.18 0.01 -8.19
CA ASP A 13 13.37 -0.78 -8.41
C ASP A 13 12.99 -2.23 -8.74
N VAL A 14 13.57 -2.80 -9.79
CA VAL A 14 13.28 -4.18 -10.20
C VAL A 14 13.70 -5.21 -9.15
N ARG A 15 14.51 -4.81 -8.16
CA ARG A 15 14.92 -5.66 -7.05
C ARG A 15 13.91 -5.66 -5.91
N ASP A 16 12.82 -4.90 -6.02
CA ASP A 16 11.77 -4.93 -5.01
C ASP A 16 11.26 -6.36 -4.86
N ARG A 17 11.19 -6.84 -3.63
CA ARG A 17 10.81 -8.22 -3.36
C ARG A 17 9.35 -8.51 -3.70
N GLY A 18 8.48 -7.51 -3.66
CA GLY A 18 7.10 -7.66 -4.11
C GLY A 18 7.03 -7.98 -5.59
N LEU A 19 7.85 -7.31 -6.41
CA LEU A 19 7.92 -7.58 -7.84
C LEU A 19 8.60 -8.93 -8.13
N ALA A 20 9.74 -9.18 -7.50
CA ALA A 20 10.57 -10.35 -7.82
C ALA A 20 9.99 -11.65 -7.28
N TYR A 21 9.32 -11.63 -6.12
CA TYR A 21 8.88 -12.85 -5.42
C TYR A 21 7.42 -12.82 -4.96
N GLY A 22 6.70 -11.75 -5.22
CA GLY A 22 5.37 -11.59 -4.67
C GLY A 22 5.36 -11.42 -3.15
N ASP A 23 6.46 -10.94 -2.57
CA ASP A 23 6.64 -10.82 -1.13
C ASP A 23 6.01 -9.54 -0.62
N GLY A 24 4.72 -9.61 -0.37
CA GLY A 24 3.96 -8.45 0.07
C GLY A 24 2.48 -8.76 0.24
N VAL A 25 1.73 -7.72 0.56
CA VAL A 25 0.28 -7.77 0.74
C VAL A 25 -0.35 -6.59 0.02
N PHE A 26 -1.65 -6.68 -0.25
CA PHE A 26 -2.35 -5.56 -0.85
C PHE A 26 -3.79 -5.47 -0.36
N ARG A 27 -4.36 -4.27 -0.47
CA ARG A 27 -5.78 -4.01 -0.26
C ARG A 27 -6.29 -3.17 -1.42
N THR A 28 -7.48 -3.50 -1.92
CA THR A 28 -8.20 -2.66 -2.87
C THR A 28 -9.42 -2.11 -2.14
N LEU A 29 -9.55 -0.81 -2.10
CA LEU A 29 -10.64 -0.17 -1.38
C LEU A 29 -11.35 0.86 -2.27
N ARG A 30 -12.61 1.10 -1.94
CA ARG A 30 -13.40 2.12 -2.60
C ARG A 30 -13.26 3.43 -1.86
N ALA A 31 -13.34 4.53 -2.61
CA ALA A 31 -13.36 5.86 -2.04
C ALA A 31 -14.57 6.62 -2.59
N GLN A 32 -15.10 7.53 -1.78
CA GLN A 32 -16.24 8.37 -2.16
C GLN A 32 -15.96 9.77 -1.64
N ALA A 33 -16.07 10.77 -2.51
CA ALA A 33 -15.77 12.16 -2.17
C ALA A 33 -14.36 12.32 -1.56
N GLY A 34 -13.39 11.58 -2.08
CA GLY A 34 -12.01 11.64 -1.61
C GLY A 34 -11.73 10.89 -0.32
N GLU A 35 -12.72 10.18 0.24
CA GLU A 35 -12.55 9.45 1.49
C GLU A 35 -12.64 7.94 1.28
N PRO A 36 -11.72 7.16 1.88
CA PRO A 36 -11.78 5.70 1.79
C PRO A 36 -12.94 5.15 2.59
N LEU A 37 -13.72 4.25 1.96
CA LEU A 37 -14.81 3.56 2.63
C LEU A 37 -14.25 2.38 3.42
N TRP A 38 -14.84 2.12 4.60
CA TRP A 38 -14.46 1.02 5.48
C TRP A 38 -12.97 1.02 5.83
N TRP A 39 -12.43 2.21 6.05
CA TRP A 39 -11.01 2.36 6.35
C TRP A 39 -10.55 1.50 7.52
N ARG A 40 -11.33 1.48 8.60
CA ARG A 40 -11.00 0.69 9.80
C ARG A 40 -10.84 -0.79 9.49
N ASP A 41 -11.76 -1.35 8.70
CA ASP A 41 -11.72 -2.76 8.33
C ASP A 41 -10.53 -3.06 7.42
N HIS A 42 -10.27 -2.18 6.45
CA HIS A 42 -9.14 -2.34 5.56
C HIS A 42 -7.79 -2.25 6.28
N ILE A 43 -7.63 -1.28 7.17
CA ILE A 43 -6.36 -1.13 7.88
C ILE A 43 -6.12 -2.27 8.89
N ALA A 44 -7.18 -2.77 9.52
CA ALA A 44 -7.09 -3.92 10.41
C ALA A 44 -6.66 -5.17 9.63
N LYS A 45 -7.23 -5.40 8.46
CA LYS A 45 -6.86 -6.54 7.61
C LYS A 45 -5.43 -6.40 7.10
N LEU A 46 -5.03 -5.20 6.68
CA LEU A 46 -3.67 -4.95 6.23
C LEU A 46 -2.66 -5.24 7.34
N ALA A 47 -2.95 -4.77 8.55
CA ALA A 47 -2.08 -5.02 9.71
C ALA A 47 -1.98 -6.52 10.03
N ALA A 48 -3.10 -7.25 9.96
CA ALA A 48 -3.12 -8.69 10.18
C ALA A 48 -2.30 -9.45 9.12
N ASP A 49 -2.42 -9.05 7.85
CA ASP A 49 -1.66 -9.65 6.76
C ASP A 49 -0.16 -9.36 6.90
N CYS A 50 0.20 -8.14 7.29
CA CYS A 50 1.59 -7.78 7.57
C CYS A 50 2.15 -8.65 8.70
N ALA A 51 1.41 -8.81 9.79
CA ALA A 51 1.84 -9.66 10.91
C ALA A 51 2.06 -11.10 10.47
N ALA A 52 1.18 -11.64 9.62
CA ALA A 52 1.29 -13.01 9.11
C ALA A 52 2.56 -13.21 8.29
N LEU A 53 3.01 -12.19 7.56
CA LEU A 53 4.23 -12.25 6.75
C LEU A 53 5.46 -11.67 7.47
N LEU A 54 5.33 -11.28 8.73
CA LEU A 54 6.41 -10.64 9.50
C LEU A 54 6.89 -9.35 8.81
N LEU A 55 5.95 -8.62 8.22
CA LEU A 55 6.20 -7.27 7.69
C LEU A 55 5.82 -6.24 8.73
N ASP A 56 6.56 -5.15 8.79
CA ASP A 56 6.17 -4.01 9.62
C ASP A 56 4.94 -3.34 9.01
N ALA A 57 3.91 -3.11 9.83
CA ALA A 57 2.74 -2.39 9.37
C ALA A 57 3.11 -0.91 9.12
N PRO A 58 2.54 -0.27 8.09
CA PRO A 58 2.81 1.14 7.84
C PRO A 58 2.16 2.02 8.92
N ASP A 59 2.69 3.24 9.06
CA ASP A 59 2.07 4.25 9.90
C ASP A 59 0.66 4.57 9.36
N GLU A 60 -0.36 4.33 10.18
CA GLU A 60 -1.75 4.48 9.76
C GLU A 60 -2.08 5.91 9.34
N THR A 61 -1.63 6.90 10.11
CA THR A 61 -1.91 8.31 9.82
C THR A 61 -1.28 8.75 8.50
N GLY A 62 -0.03 8.38 8.28
CA GLY A 62 0.68 8.69 7.05
C GLY A 62 0.05 7.98 5.84
N LEU A 63 -0.31 6.72 6.00
CA LEU A 63 -0.95 5.96 4.93
C LEU A 63 -2.33 6.54 4.57
N LEU A 64 -3.12 6.92 5.56
CA LEU A 64 -4.43 7.54 5.31
C LEU A 64 -4.28 8.85 4.52
N ALA A 65 -3.29 9.67 4.86
CA ALA A 65 -3.03 10.91 4.12
C ALA A 65 -2.69 10.62 2.65
N GLU A 66 -1.88 9.60 2.39
CA GLU A 66 -1.54 9.20 1.02
C GLU A 66 -2.76 8.63 0.28
N VAL A 67 -3.56 7.80 0.94
CA VAL A 67 -4.79 7.25 0.35
C VAL A 67 -5.74 8.38 -0.03
N ARG A 68 -5.93 9.36 0.84
CA ARG A 68 -6.77 10.52 0.54
C ARG A 68 -6.25 11.32 -0.65
N ARG A 69 -4.95 11.47 -0.75
CA ARG A 69 -4.31 12.17 -1.86
C ARG A 69 -4.58 11.46 -3.20
N VAL A 70 -4.42 10.13 -3.21
CA VAL A 70 -4.71 9.31 -4.40
C VAL A 70 -6.20 9.32 -4.71
N ALA A 71 -7.05 9.19 -3.70
CA ALA A 71 -8.51 9.18 -3.86
C ALA A 71 -9.03 10.51 -4.43
N ALA A 72 -8.46 11.63 -4.02
CA ALA A 72 -8.85 12.95 -4.52
C ALA A 72 -8.55 13.11 -6.02
N ALA A 73 -7.51 12.43 -6.53
CA ALA A 73 -7.10 12.49 -7.93
C ALA A 73 -7.69 11.35 -8.77
N GLY A 74 -8.31 10.36 -8.13
CA GLY A 74 -8.73 9.12 -8.78
C GLY A 74 -10.24 9.04 -9.03
N GLN A 75 -10.70 7.83 -9.36
CA GLN A 75 -12.07 7.55 -9.77
C GLN A 75 -12.77 6.57 -8.83
N GLY A 76 -12.52 6.68 -7.54
CA GLY A 76 -13.27 5.94 -6.54
C GLY A 76 -12.68 4.59 -6.13
N VAL A 77 -11.51 4.23 -6.63
CA VAL A 77 -10.81 3.00 -6.22
C VAL A 77 -9.35 3.33 -5.91
N VAL A 78 -8.88 2.83 -4.78
CA VAL A 78 -7.47 2.97 -4.37
C VAL A 78 -6.94 1.58 -4.07
N LYS A 79 -5.76 1.27 -4.60
CA LYS A 79 -5.04 0.05 -4.28
C LYS A 79 -3.81 0.37 -3.45
N ILE A 80 -3.70 -0.27 -2.30
CA ILE A 80 -2.52 -0.19 -1.45
C ILE A 80 -1.71 -1.46 -1.67
N ILE A 81 -0.43 -1.31 -1.99
CA ILE A 81 0.49 -2.44 -2.12
C ILE A 81 1.63 -2.19 -1.15
N LEU A 82 1.86 -3.15 -0.25
CA LEU A 82 2.96 -3.10 0.70
C LEU A 82 3.86 -4.30 0.45
N THR A 83 5.12 -4.03 0.15
CA THR A 83 6.11 -5.08 -0.10
C THR A 83 7.18 -5.08 0.98
N ARG A 84 7.97 -6.15 1.02
CA ARG A 84 9.15 -6.19 1.88
C ARG A 84 10.25 -5.20 1.43
N GLY A 85 10.08 -4.61 0.25
CA GLY A 85 11.02 -3.64 -0.28
C GLY A 85 12.24 -4.28 -0.92
N LEU A 86 13.33 -3.52 -0.94
CA LEU A 86 14.60 -4.00 -1.46
C LEU A 86 15.22 -4.94 -0.45
N GLY A 87 15.65 -6.10 -0.92
CA GLY A 87 16.28 -7.08 -0.07
C GLY A 87 17.54 -7.62 -0.70
N ALA A 88 18.33 -8.32 0.13
CA ALA A 88 19.46 -9.06 -0.36
C ALA A 88 19.00 -10.16 -1.30
N ARG A 89 19.86 -10.62 -2.17
CA ARG A 89 19.61 -11.72 -3.06
C ARG A 89 19.30 -12.98 -2.26
N GLY A 90 18.24 -13.69 -2.64
CA GLY A 90 17.77 -14.86 -1.91
C GLY A 90 16.81 -14.47 -0.79
N TYR A 91 16.65 -15.33 0.16
CA TYR A 91 15.66 -15.17 1.24
C TYR A 91 16.29 -14.79 2.56
#